data_fc1cb677bb4921d746baadfdbe1eee16
#
_entry.id   fc1cb677bb4921d746baadfdbe1eee16
#
_cell.length_a   1.000
_cell.length_b   1.000
_cell.length_c   1.000
_cell.angle_alpha   90.00
_cell.angle_beta   90.00
_cell.angle_gamma   90.00
#
_symmetry.space_group_name_H-M   'P 1'
#
loop_
_entity.id
_entity.type
_entity.pdbx_description
1 polymer ?
#
loop_
_entity_poly.entity_id
_entity_poly.type
_entity_poly.pdbx_seq_one_letter_code
_entity_poly.pdbx_strand_id
1 'polypeptide(L)'
;AACLRINPGNIGSADRVNEVVNAAKANGCAIRIGVNAGSLEKDLLEKYGEPCPEALVESALDHIKLLQDRDFHEFKVAVKASDVFLAVAAYQQLADAVDCPLHLGITEAGGFVGGTVKSAIGIGSLLWFGIGDTIRVSLSAEPEEEVRVGFEILKALGIRNRGVRVVSCPSCARQGFDVIRTVQALEDRLQHIRTPLSLSVLGCVVNGPGEARETDIGLTGGGNGKHMVYLSGVTDHTVNDADMLDHIVKLVEAKAAEIEAANEAAAVAAE
;
A
#
# COMPACT_ATOMS: atom_id res chain seq x y z
N ALA A 1 17.71 16.39 3.15
CA ALA A 1 16.94 15.15 2.83
C ALA A 1 17.54 13.98 3.61
N ALA A 2 16.68 13.08 4.12
CA ALA A 2 17.17 11.89 4.84
C ALA A 2 17.67 10.78 3.90
N CYS A 3 17.22 10.80 2.64
CA CYS A 3 17.60 9.81 1.63
C CYS A 3 17.68 10.48 0.25
N LEU A 4 18.79 10.28 -0.45
CA LEU A 4 19.02 10.74 -1.81
C LEU A 4 18.70 9.61 -2.81
N ARG A 5 18.36 9.95 -4.05
CA ARG A 5 18.19 8.96 -5.11
C ARG A 5 19.23 9.17 -6.21
N ILE A 6 19.93 8.10 -6.59
CA ILE A 6 20.70 8.04 -7.83
C ILE A 6 19.98 7.16 -8.85
N ASN A 7 20.06 7.54 -10.12
CA ASN A 7 19.60 6.73 -11.24
C ASN A 7 20.82 6.35 -12.07
N PRO A 8 21.17 5.05 -12.13
CA PRO A 8 22.34 4.57 -12.85
C PRO A 8 22.45 5.12 -14.27
N GLY A 9 21.41 4.98 -15.06
CA GLY A 9 21.41 5.46 -16.46
C GLY A 9 21.51 6.97 -16.65
N ASN A 10 21.37 7.77 -15.57
CA ASN A 10 21.36 9.25 -15.65
C ASN A 10 22.48 9.92 -14.86
N ILE A 11 23.10 9.25 -13.89
CA ILE A 11 24.17 9.85 -13.07
C ILE A 11 25.41 10.17 -13.89
N GLY A 12 25.69 9.37 -14.90
CA GLY A 12 26.65 9.61 -15.96
C GLY A 12 28.06 9.12 -15.64
N SER A 13 28.71 9.52 -14.56
CA SER A 13 30.11 9.15 -14.29
C SER A 13 30.35 8.75 -12.83
N ALA A 14 31.41 7.94 -12.63
CA ALA A 14 31.88 7.55 -11.30
C ALA A 14 32.23 8.76 -10.42
N ASP A 15 32.71 9.85 -11.01
CA ASP A 15 33.06 11.08 -10.25
C ASP A 15 31.82 11.73 -9.66
N ARG A 16 30.72 11.79 -10.39
CA ARG A 16 29.43 12.29 -9.88
C ARG A 16 28.87 11.40 -8.78
N VAL A 17 29.04 10.09 -8.89
CA VAL A 17 28.70 9.17 -7.80
C VAL A 17 29.55 9.47 -6.56
N ASN A 18 30.86 9.74 -6.73
CA ASN A 18 31.75 10.14 -5.63
C ASN A 18 31.25 11.40 -4.91
N GLU A 19 30.87 12.44 -5.68
CA GLU A 19 30.35 13.68 -5.10
C GLU A 19 29.08 13.43 -4.26
N VAL A 20 28.13 12.63 -4.80
CA VAL A 20 26.90 12.29 -4.08
C VAL A 20 27.19 11.46 -2.83
N VAL A 21 28.08 10.46 -2.91
CA VAL A 21 28.46 9.63 -1.76
C VAL A 21 29.13 10.46 -0.67
N ASN A 22 30.06 11.35 -1.04
CA ASN A 22 30.74 12.23 -0.08
C ASN A 22 29.74 13.18 0.61
N ALA A 23 28.81 13.75 -0.15
CA ALA A 23 27.77 14.59 0.41
C ALA A 23 26.81 13.80 1.33
N ALA A 24 26.46 12.57 0.96
CA ALA A 24 25.62 11.70 1.77
C ALA A 24 26.31 11.34 3.10
N LYS A 25 27.59 10.94 3.06
CA LYS A 25 28.40 10.67 4.26
C LYS A 25 28.49 11.88 5.20
N ALA A 26 28.79 13.05 4.63
CA ALA A 26 28.93 14.29 5.39
C ALA A 26 27.64 14.74 6.10
N ASN A 27 26.47 14.34 5.58
CA ASN A 27 25.16 14.74 6.11
C ASN A 27 24.36 13.59 6.73
N GLY A 28 24.92 12.40 6.87
CA GLY A 28 24.22 11.23 7.42
C GLY A 28 22.98 10.82 6.59
N CYS A 29 23.04 10.96 5.26
CA CYS A 29 21.94 10.63 4.37
C CYS A 29 22.11 9.23 3.76
N ALA A 30 21.05 8.45 3.72
CA ALA A 30 21.02 7.19 2.96
C ALA A 30 20.91 7.46 1.44
N ILE A 31 21.28 6.47 0.62
CA ILE A 31 21.13 6.53 -0.84
C ILE A 31 20.17 5.44 -1.31
N ARG A 32 19.28 5.78 -2.23
CA ARG A 32 18.50 4.81 -2.99
C ARG A 32 19.05 4.70 -4.41
N ILE A 33 19.55 3.52 -4.75
CA ILE A 33 19.83 3.14 -6.14
C ILE A 33 18.47 2.89 -6.81
N GLY A 34 18.18 3.60 -7.88
CA GLY A 34 16.88 3.55 -8.55
C GLY A 34 17.01 3.28 -10.04
N VAL A 35 17.18 2.02 -10.41
CA VAL A 35 17.18 1.55 -11.79
C VAL A 35 15.77 1.62 -12.36
N ASN A 36 15.64 2.11 -13.59
CA ASN A 36 14.38 2.12 -14.34
C ASN A 36 14.61 1.53 -15.73
N ALA A 37 13.74 0.66 -16.18
CA ALA A 37 13.79 0.06 -17.52
C ALA A 37 13.84 1.11 -18.64
N GLY A 38 13.07 2.20 -18.52
CA GLY A 38 13.04 3.29 -19.51
C GLY A 38 14.28 4.19 -19.54
N SER A 39 15.24 4.00 -18.64
CA SER A 39 16.49 4.75 -18.58
C SER A 39 17.68 3.85 -18.22
N LEU A 40 17.67 2.63 -18.74
CA LEU A 40 18.78 1.69 -18.58
C LEU A 40 20.02 2.20 -19.31
N GLU A 41 21.21 1.86 -18.82
CA GLU A 41 22.49 2.24 -19.38
C GLU A 41 22.65 1.69 -20.82
N LYS A 42 23.33 2.47 -21.66
CA LYS A 42 23.46 2.15 -23.08
C LYS A 42 24.23 0.85 -23.36
N ASP A 43 25.28 0.60 -22.58
CA ASP A 43 26.09 -0.62 -22.65
C ASP A 43 25.27 -1.86 -22.28
N LEU A 44 24.40 -1.76 -21.29
CA LEU A 44 23.49 -2.84 -20.96
C LEU A 44 22.42 -3.05 -22.04
N LEU A 45 21.89 -1.96 -22.63
CA LEU A 45 20.97 -2.07 -23.78
C LEU A 45 21.64 -2.69 -24.99
N GLU A 46 22.93 -2.37 -25.25
CA GLU A 46 23.70 -3.00 -26.33
C GLU A 46 23.96 -4.49 -26.05
N LYS A 47 24.21 -4.85 -24.78
CA LYS A 47 24.46 -6.23 -24.36
C LYS A 47 23.23 -7.12 -24.44
N TYR A 48 22.08 -6.62 -23.98
CA TYR A 48 20.85 -7.41 -23.81
C TYR A 48 19.83 -7.18 -24.94
N GLY A 49 19.99 -6.14 -25.76
CA GLY A 49 19.10 -5.77 -26.86
C GLY A 49 17.84 -5.00 -26.41
N GLU A 50 17.30 -5.32 -25.23
CA GLU A 50 16.12 -4.67 -24.66
C GLU A 50 16.18 -4.71 -23.12
N PRO A 51 15.39 -3.88 -22.42
CA PRO A 51 15.23 -4.00 -20.97
C PRO A 51 14.64 -5.37 -20.59
N CYS A 52 15.41 -6.16 -19.85
CA CYS A 52 15.01 -7.47 -19.33
C CYS A 52 15.33 -7.55 -17.82
N PRO A 53 14.81 -8.55 -17.07
CA PRO A 53 15.10 -8.69 -15.66
C PRO A 53 16.61 -8.73 -15.37
N GLU A 54 17.36 -9.48 -16.13
CA GLU A 54 18.81 -9.64 -15.99
C GLU A 54 19.57 -8.33 -16.15
N ALA A 55 19.18 -7.52 -17.14
CA ALA A 55 19.78 -6.19 -17.38
C ALA A 55 19.52 -5.22 -16.23
N LEU A 56 18.30 -5.23 -15.68
CA LEU A 56 17.95 -4.38 -14.53
C LEU A 56 18.70 -4.80 -13.26
N VAL A 57 18.86 -6.10 -13.05
CA VAL A 57 19.62 -6.65 -11.92
C VAL A 57 21.10 -6.35 -12.05
N GLU A 58 21.70 -6.54 -13.23
CA GLU A 58 23.12 -6.20 -13.47
C GLU A 58 23.38 -4.72 -13.20
N SER A 59 22.56 -3.81 -13.72
CA SER A 59 22.64 -2.38 -13.42
C SER A 59 22.60 -2.09 -11.91
N ALA A 60 21.72 -2.77 -11.19
CA ALA A 60 21.61 -2.61 -9.74
C ALA A 60 22.86 -3.11 -9.02
N LEU A 61 23.39 -4.28 -9.38
CA LEU A 61 24.55 -4.88 -8.77
C LEU A 61 25.83 -4.05 -9.02
N ASP A 62 26.01 -3.51 -10.21
CA ASP A 62 27.13 -2.63 -10.54
C ASP A 62 27.12 -1.37 -9.68
N HIS A 63 25.96 -0.78 -9.45
CA HIS A 63 25.82 0.40 -8.60
C HIS A 63 25.93 0.10 -7.09
N ILE A 64 25.47 -1.07 -6.66
CA ILE A 64 25.74 -1.57 -5.30
C ILE A 64 27.26 -1.66 -5.09
N LYS A 65 27.97 -2.30 -6.01
CA LYS A 65 29.42 -2.42 -5.96
C LYS A 65 30.10 -1.05 -5.94
N LEU A 66 29.66 -0.12 -6.79
CA LEU A 66 30.20 1.25 -6.81
C LEU A 66 30.06 1.96 -5.45
N LEU A 67 28.98 1.75 -4.71
CA LEU A 67 28.82 2.31 -3.36
C LEU A 67 29.66 1.58 -2.33
N GLN A 68 29.71 0.24 -2.38
CA GLN A 68 30.53 -0.59 -1.48
C GLN A 68 32.03 -0.33 -1.64
N ASP A 69 32.53 -0.18 -2.88
CA ASP A 69 33.93 0.18 -3.16
C ASP A 69 34.33 1.56 -2.56
N ARG A 70 33.34 2.37 -2.18
CA ARG A 70 33.50 3.66 -1.50
C ARG A 70 33.19 3.60 0.00
N ASP A 71 33.11 2.39 0.55
CA ASP A 71 32.74 2.16 1.94
C ASP A 71 31.43 2.90 2.31
N PHE A 72 30.41 2.74 1.46
CA PHE A 72 29.08 3.28 1.70
C PHE A 72 28.04 2.16 1.68
N HIS A 73 27.43 1.90 2.84
CA HIS A 73 26.52 0.76 3.05
C HIS A 73 25.07 1.19 3.41
N GLU A 74 24.85 2.48 3.66
CA GLU A 74 23.53 3.04 3.99
C GLU A 74 22.70 3.26 2.72
N PHE A 75 22.35 2.17 2.03
CA PHE A 75 21.57 2.24 0.79
C PHE A 75 20.43 1.23 0.74
N LYS A 76 19.49 1.52 -0.14
CA LYS A 76 18.42 0.61 -0.58
C LYS A 76 18.32 0.63 -2.10
N VAL A 77 17.72 -0.42 -2.69
CA VAL A 77 17.68 -0.61 -4.13
C VAL A 77 16.25 -0.68 -4.66
N ALA A 78 16.06 -0.17 -5.86
CA ALA A 78 14.81 -0.28 -6.61
C ALA A 78 15.13 -0.63 -8.07
N VAL A 79 14.45 -1.62 -8.63
CA VAL A 79 14.46 -1.96 -10.05
C VAL A 79 13.02 -1.86 -10.57
N LYS A 80 12.74 -0.85 -11.38
CA LYS A 80 11.37 -0.49 -11.76
C LYS A 80 11.16 -0.58 -13.26
N ALA A 81 9.99 -1.05 -13.65
CA ALA A 81 9.49 -1.02 -15.01
C ALA A 81 8.01 -0.60 -15.02
N SER A 82 7.50 -0.19 -16.16
CA SER A 82 6.07 0.05 -16.39
C SER A 82 5.32 -1.25 -16.70
N ASP A 83 6.03 -2.26 -17.17
CA ASP A 83 5.54 -3.63 -17.28
C ASP A 83 5.64 -4.33 -15.92
N VAL A 84 4.52 -4.91 -15.48
CA VAL A 84 4.40 -5.53 -14.15
C VAL A 84 5.23 -6.80 -14.06
N PHE A 85 5.20 -7.65 -15.09
CA PHE A 85 5.90 -8.92 -15.10
C PHE A 85 7.42 -8.72 -15.13
N LEU A 86 7.89 -7.79 -15.95
CA LEU A 86 9.29 -7.39 -15.99
C LEU A 86 9.77 -6.90 -14.61
N ALA A 87 9.00 -6.01 -13.99
CA ALA A 87 9.34 -5.48 -12.67
C ALA A 87 9.39 -6.60 -11.61
N VAL A 88 8.35 -7.44 -11.54
CA VAL A 88 8.29 -8.53 -10.57
C VAL A 88 9.45 -9.51 -10.75
N ALA A 89 9.73 -9.95 -11.98
CA ALA A 89 10.85 -10.85 -12.26
C ALA A 89 12.21 -10.24 -11.88
N ALA A 90 12.42 -8.94 -12.17
CA ALA A 90 13.65 -8.25 -11.79
C ALA A 90 13.81 -8.15 -10.26
N TYR A 91 12.74 -7.85 -9.53
CA TYR A 91 12.80 -7.81 -8.06
C TYR A 91 13.03 -9.20 -7.44
N GLN A 92 12.45 -10.25 -7.99
CA GLN A 92 12.68 -11.61 -7.51
C GLN A 92 14.15 -12.01 -7.69
N GLN A 93 14.72 -11.81 -8.89
CA GLN A 93 16.14 -12.06 -9.15
C GLN A 93 17.05 -11.20 -8.28
N LEU A 94 16.71 -9.94 -8.06
CA LEU A 94 17.48 -9.04 -7.20
C LEU A 94 17.43 -9.49 -5.74
N ALA A 95 16.28 -9.91 -5.23
CA ALA A 95 16.11 -10.39 -3.87
C ALA A 95 16.94 -11.66 -3.59
N ASP A 96 17.11 -12.53 -4.60
CA ASP A 96 17.97 -13.70 -4.50
C ASP A 96 19.47 -13.34 -4.53
N ALA A 97 19.83 -12.18 -5.06
CA ALA A 97 21.22 -11.76 -5.28
C ALA A 97 21.77 -10.84 -4.17
N VAL A 98 20.91 -10.17 -3.39
CA VAL A 98 21.35 -9.15 -2.42
C VAL A 98 20.61 -9.25 -1.09
N ASP A 99 21.30 -8.90 -0.03
CA ASP A 99 20.75 -8.76 1.33
C ASP A 99 20.73 -7.29 1.75
N CYS A 100 20.03 -6.45 0.96
CA CYS A 100 19.84 -5.04 1.27
C CYS A 100 18.37 -4.65 1.09
N PRO A 101 17.88 -3.59 1.76
CA PRO A 101 16.49 -3.19 1.67
C PRO A 101 16.05 -2.88 0.24
N LEU A 102 14.90 -3.41 -0.17
CA LEU A 102 14.30 -3.21 -1.47
C LEU A 102 13.16 -2.20 -1.43
N HIS A 103 13.16 -1.27 -2.38
CA HIS A 103 12.13 -0.26 -2.53
C HIS A 103 11.25 -0.56 -3.73
N LEU A 104 10.09 -1.14 -3.48
CA LEU A 104 9.18 -1.61 -4.51
C LEU A 104 8.40 -0.49 -5.19
N GLY A 105 8.07 -0.71 -6.45
CA GLY A 105 7.13 0.15 -7.18
C GLY A 105 7.08 -0.19 -8.66
N ILE A 106 5.93 0.05 -9.26
CA ILE A 106 5.76 0.07 -10.71
C ILE A 106 5.89 1.52 -11.15
N THR A 107 6.79 1.80 -12.08
CA THR A 107 6.98 3.17 -12.59
C THR A 107 6.02 3.44 -13.74
N GLU A 108 5.60 4.72 -13.90
CA GLU A 108 4.77 5.12 -15.04
C GLU A 108 3.52 4.24 -15.18
N ALA A 109 2.88 3.94 -14.05
CA ALA A 109 1.79 2.97 -14.02
C ALA A 109 0.52 3.46 -14.74
N GLY A 110 0.36 4.76 -14.93
CA GLY A 110 -0.76 5.38 -15.64
C GLY A 110 -1.76 6.09 -14.74
N GLY A 111 -2.97 6.32 -15.23
CA GLY A 111 -4.04 7.00 -14.50
C GLY A 111 -4.54 6.20 -13.29
N PHE A 112 -5.43 6.82 -12.50
CA PHE A 112 -5.85 6.30 -11.19
C PHE A 112 -6.25 4.82 -11.21
N VAL A 113 -7.20 4.42 -12.04
CA VAL A 113 -7.68 3.02 -12.06
C VAL A 113 -6.61 2.06 -12.56
N GLY A 114 -6.05 2.32 -13.76
CA GLY A 114 -5.06 1.42 -14.37
C GLY A 114 -3.77 1.34 -13.57
N GLY A 115 -3.31 2.47 -13.03
CA GLY A 115 -2.13 2.55 -12.19
C GLY A 115 -2.31 1.87 -10.84
N THR A 116 -3.49 1.98 -10.24
CA THR A 116 -3.84 1.24 -9.01
C THR A 116 -3.78 -0.26 -9.24
N VAL A 117 -4.39 -0.75 -10.33
CA VAL A 117 -4.38 -2.18 -10.67
C VAL A 117 -2.96 -2.69 -10.89
N LYS A 118 -2.15 -1.99 -11.71
CA LYS A 118 -0.75 -2.38 -11.94
C LYS A 118 0.07 -2.38 -10.64
N SER A 119 -0.09 -1.35 -9.82
CA SER A 119 0.62 -1.24 -8.54
C SER A 119 0.19 -2.32 -7.56
N ALA A 120 -1.11 -2.61 -7.48
CA ALA A 120 -1.63 -3.67 -6.62
C ALA A 120 -1.11 -5.05 -7.03
N ILE A 121 -1.07 -5.35 -8.33
CA ILE A 121 -0.52 -6.62 -8.83
C ILE A 121 1.00 -6.67 -8.58
N GLY A 122 1.76 -5.67 -9.00
CA GLY A 122 3.21 -5.71 -8.93
C GLY A 122 3.76 -5.63 -7.50
N ILE A 123 3.35 -4.63 -6.72
CA ILE A 123 3.77 -4.48 -5.33
C ILE A 123 3.15 -5.60 -4.48
N GLY A 124 1.87 -5.89 -4.70
CA GLY A 124 1.14 -6.89 -3.92
C GLY A 124 1.72 -8.29 -4.05
N SER A 125 2.06 -8.75 -5.26
CA SER A 125 2.67 -10.07 -5.46
C SER A 125 4.06 -10.16 -4.81
N LEU A 126 4.90 -9.13 -4.91
CA LEU A 126 6.21 -9.12 -4.25
C LEU A 126 6.09 -9.18 -2.73
N LEU A 127 5.23 -8.35 -2.14
CA LEU A 127 4.98 -8.37 -0.69
C LEU A 127 4.38 -9.71 -0.22
N TRP A 128 3.54 -10.35 -1.04
CA TRP A 128 3.01 -11.69 -0.75
C TRP A 128 4.12 -12.75 -0.62
N PHE A 129 5.18 -12.62 -1.41
CA PHE A 129 6.36 -13.47 -1.32
C PHE A 129 7.41 -13.00 -0.30
N GLY A 130 7.10 -12.00 0.52
CA GLY A 130 8.02 -11.48 1.53
C GLY A 130 9.14 -10.59 0.98
N ILE A 131 9.01 -10.12 -0.25
CA ILE A 131 10.00 -9.26 -0.91
C ILE A 131 9.58 -7.79 -0.76
N GLY A 132 10.50 -6.96 -0.21
CA GLY A 132 10.38 -5.51 -0.15
C GLY A 132 10.18 -4.94 1.24
N ASP A 133 10.77 -3.76 1.47
CA ASP A 133 10.83 -3.08 2.77
C ASP A 133 10.13 -1.73 2.73
N THR A 134 10.13 -1.08 1.60
CA THR A 134 9.43 0.19 1.37
C THR A 134 8.73 0.17 0.02
N ILE A 135 7.63 0.92 -0.12
CA ILE A 135 6.85 0.96 -1.35
C ILE A 135 6.66 2.39 -1.86
N ARG A 136 6.45 2.53 -3.16
CA ARG A 136 5.96 3.75 -3.80
C ARG A 136 4.98 3.39 -4.91
N VAL A 137 3.76 3.87 -4.80
CA VAL A 137 2.77 3.87 -5.87
C VAL A 137 3.05 5.05 -6.80
N SER A 138 2.85 4.88 -8.10
CA SER A 138 3.04 5.93 -9.11
C SER A 138 1.77 6.07 -9.94
N LEU A 139 1.10 7.21 -9.82
CA LEU A 139 -0.15 7.51 -10.51
C LEU A 139 -0.07 8.86 -11.21
N SER A 140 -0.73 8.97 -12.36
CA SER A 140 -1.08 10.27 -12.94
C SER A 140 -2.35 10.79 -12.26
N ALA A 141 -2.21 11.15 -10.97
CA ALA A 141 -3.25 11.65 -10.08
C ALA A 141 -2.61 12.54 -8.99
N GLU A 142 -3.42 13.11 -8.10
CA GLU A 142 -2.91 13.88 -6.97
C GLU A 142 -2.05 12.98 -6.04
N PRO A 143 -0.97 13.53 -5.44
CA PRO A 143 -0.02 12.75 -4.63
C PRO A 143 -0.65 12.00 -3.45
N GLU A 144 -1.74 12.51 -2.89
CA GLU A 144 -2.50 11.90 -1.80
C GLU A 144 -3.07 10.54 -2.22
N GLU A 145 -3.48 10.40 -3.47
CA GLU A 145 -4.02 9.16 -4.00
C GLU A 145 -2.96 8.06 -4.09
N GLU A 146 -1.71 8.40 -4.38
CA GLU A 146 -0.60 7.43 -4.33
C GLU A 146 -0.43 6.85 -2.92
N VAL A 147 -0.53 7.71 -1.90
CA VAL A 147 -0.45 7.30 -0.49
C VAL A 147 -1.65 6.43 -0.09
N ARG A 148 -2.86 6.84 -0.50
CA ARG A 148 -4.09 6.09 -0.24
C ARG A 148 -4.02 4.69 -0.84
N VAL A 149 -3.70 4.58 -2.12
CA VAL A 149 -3.55 3.28 -2.80
C VAL A 149 -2.46 2.43 -2.16
N GLY A 150 -1.33 3.02 -1.76
CA GLY A 150 -0.28 2.31 -1.05
C GLY A 150 -0.76 1.68 0.26
N PHE A 151 -1.54 2.41 1.06
CA PHE A 151 -2.15 1.87 2.29
C PHE A 151 -3.22 0.81 2.00
N GLU A 152 -4.02 0.96 0.93
CA GLU A 152 -5.00 -0.07 0.55
C GLU A 152 -4.33 -1.39 0.15
N ILE A 153 -3.19 -1.34 -0.58
CA ILE A 153 -2.40 -2.53 -0.90
C ILE A 153 -1.90 -3.22 0.39
N LEU A 154 -1.31 -2.47 1.32
CA LEU A 154 -0.79 -3.02 2.57
C LEU A 154 -1.90 -3.57 3.46
N LYS A 155 -3.04 -2.90 3.50
CA LYS A 155 -4.24 -3.31 4.26
C LYS A 155 -4.86 -4.58 3.68
N ALA A 156 -4.98 -4.67 2.34
CA ALA A 156 -5.51 -5.85 1.67
C ALA A 156 -4.66 -7.11 1.92
N LEU A 157 -3.35 -6.95 2.11
CA LEU A 157 -2.42 -8.03 2.45
C LEU A 157 -2.30 -8.29 3.96
N GLY A 158 -2.95 -7.51 4.81
CA GLY A 158 -2.82 -7.64 6.26
C GLY A 158 -1.46 -7.24 6.83
N ILE A 159 -0.59 -6.61 6.03
CA ILE A 159 0.77 -6.22 6.44
C ILE A 159 0.74 -5.00 7.35
N ARG A 160 -0.09 -4.02 7.01
CA ARG A 160 -0.23 -2.79 7.77
C ARG A 160 -1.66 -2.28 7.71
N ASN A 161 -2.32 -2.26 8.84
CA ASN A 161 -3.68 -1.74 8.96
C ASN A 161 -3.66 -0.26 9.35
N ARG A 162 -4.43 0.55 8.63
CA ARG A 162 -4.67 1.96 8.96
C ARG A 162 -6.08 2.34 8.52
N GLY A 163 -6.85 2.88 9.44
CA GLY A 163 -8.21 3.30 9.17
C GLY A 163 -9.20 2.15 9.07
N VAL A 164 -10.39 2.48 8.63
CA VAL A 164 -11.50 1.55 8.54
C VAL A 164 -11.36 0.64 7.33
N ARG A 165 -11.42 -0.67 7.54
CA ARG A 165 -11.51 -1.67 6.48
C ARG A 165 -12.98 -1.98 6.22
N VAL A 166 -13.52 -1.53 5.11
CA VAL A 166 -14.91 -1.79 4.73
C VAL A 166 -15.02 -3.10 3.97
N VAL A 167 -15.93 -3.97 4.41
CA VAL A 167 -16.36 -5.19 3.73
C VAL A 167 -17.80 -4.97 3.27
N SER A 168 -18.06 -5.06 1.98
CA SER A 168 -19.40 -4.80 1.45
C SER A 168 -19.80 -5.77 0.35
N CYS A 169 -21.09 -6.02 0.21
CA CYS A 169 -21.62 -6.79 -0.91
C CYS A 169 -21.81 -5.90 -2.16
N PRO A 170 -21.77 -6.49 -3.38
CA PRO A 170 -21.93 -5.73 -4.63
C PRO A 170 -23.37 -5.27 -4.89
N SER A 171 -24.25 -5.41 -3.91
CA SER A 171 -25.68 -5.15 -4.04
C SER A 171 -26.42 -6.21 -4.90
N CYS A 172 -27.70 -6.41 -4.64
CA CYS A 172 -28.58 -7.27 -5.45
C CYS A 172 -30.05 -6.98 -5.11
N ALA A 173 -30.98 -7.68 -5.78
CA ALA A 173 -32.43 -7.50 -5.57
C ALA A 173 -32.92 -7.78 -4.13
N ARG A 174 -32.11 -8.39 -3.27
CA ARG A 174 -32.45 -8.66 -1.86
C ARG A 174 -32.05 -7.55 -0.90
N GLN A 175 -31.41 -6.49 -1.38
CA GLN A 175 -30.95 -5.39 -0.51
C GLN A 175 -32.11 -4.69 0.19
N GLY A 176 -31.93 -4.41 1.49
CA GLY A 176 -32.87 -3.62 2.28
C GLY A 176 -32.60 -2.12 2.26
N PHE A 177 -31.43 -1.70 1.77
CA PHE A 177 -31.01 -0.31 1.58
C PHE A 177 -30.05 -0.18 0.39
N ASP A 178 -29.79 1.03 -0.09
CA ASP A 178 -28.81 1.30 -1.17
C ASP A 178 -27.37 1.13 -0.65
N VAL A 179 -26.83 -0.09 -0.80
CA VAL A 179 -25.49 -0.45 -0.33
C VAL A 179 -24.41 0.40 -0.98
N ILE A 180 -24.51 0.64 -2.29
CA ILE A 180 -23.48 1.35 -3.05
C ILE A 180 -23.31 2.78 -2.53
N ARG A 181 -24.41 3.52 -2.41
CA ARG A 181 -24.38 4.88 -1.88
C ARG A 181 -24.00 4.93 -0.40
N THR A 182 -24.45 3.97 0.39
CA THR A 182 -24.12 3.90 1.81
C THR A 182 -22.62 3.66 2.01
N VAL A 183 -22.03 2.72 1.28
CA VAL A 183 -20.58 2.43 1.36
C VAL A 183 -19.77 3.65 0.95
N GLN A 184 -20.10 4.27 -0.19
CA GLN A 184 -19.39 5.47 -0.65
C GLN A 184 -19.45 6.60 0.39
N ALA A 185 -20.63 6.87 0.94
CA ALA A 185 -20.79 7.90 1.96
C ALA A 185 -20.05 7.58 3.27
N LEU A 186 -20.00 6.30 3.67
CA LEU A 186 -19.23 5.87 4.84
C LEU A 186 -17.73 5.98 4.61
N GLU A 187 -17.22 5.53 3.47
CA GLU A 187 -15.80 5.67 3.12
C GLU A 187 -15.37 7.14 3.12
N ASP A 188 -16.15 8.05 2.54
CA ASP A 188 -15.87 9.48 2.53
C ASP A 188 -15.86 10.08 3.94
N ARG A 189 -16.83 9.74 4.76
CA ARG A 189 -16.98 10.28 6.13
C ARG A 189 -15.99 9.71 7.13
N LEU A 190 -15.46 8.52 6.89
CA LEU A 190 -14.55 7.82 7.81
C LEU A 190 -13.06 7.96 7.44
N GLN A 191 -12.72 8.73 6.42
CA GLN A 191 -11.33 8.95 5.96
C GLN A 191 -10.41 9.53 7.05
N HIS A 192 -10.96 10.28 8.01
CA HIS A 192 -10.21 10.86 9.10
C HIS A 192 -9.77 9.83 10.16
N ILE A 193 -10.46 8.70 10.26
CA ILE A 193 -10.13 7.63 11.19
C ILE A 193 -8.82 6.96 10.76
N ARG A 194 -7.87 6.86 11.66
CA ARG A 194 -6.58 6.19 11.44
C ARG A 194 -6.44 4.89 12.21
N THR A 195 -7.23 4.73 13.22
CA THR A 195 -7.29 3.53 14.06
C THR A 195 -7.77 2.34 13.26
N PRO A 196 -7.02 1.23 13.25
CA PRO A 196 -7.42 0.03 12.54
C PRO A 196 -8.70 -0.55 13.12
N LEU A 197 -9.75 -0.63 12.32
CA LEU A 197 -10.97 -1.37 12.64
C LEU A 197 -11.68 -1.82 11.36
N SER A 198 -12.62 -2.75 11.51
CA SER A 198 -13.36 -3.36 10.40
C SER A 198 -14.86 -3.04 10.48
N LEU A 199 -15.44 -2.73 9.32
CA LEU A 199 -16.86 -2.43 9.18
C LEU A 199 -17.44 -3.26 8.04
N SER A 200 -18.45 -4.10 8.32
CA SER A 200 -19.20 -4.78 7.27
C SER A 200 -20.50 -4.06 6.95
N VAL A 201 -20.80 -3.91 5.65
CA VAL A 201 -21.99 -3.24 5.13
C VAL A 201 -22.67 -4.15 4.11
N LEU A 202 -23.63 -4.95 4.56
CA LEU A 202 -24.28 -5.99 3.77
C LEU A 202 -25.77 -5.68 3.59
N GLY A 203 -26.23 -5.65 2.34
CA GLY A 203 -27.60 -5.25 2.00
C GLY A 203 -28.70 -6.21 2.45
N CYS A 204 -28.39 -7.44 2.89
CA CYS A 204 -29.41 -8.41 3.24
C CYS A 204 -28.94 -9.43 4.30
N VAL A 205 -29.90 -10.14 4.90
CA VAL A 205 -29.68 -11.17 5.92
C VAL A 205 -29.06 -12.48 5.43
N VAL A 206 -28.79 -12.64 4.12
CA VAL A 206 -28.24 -13.89 3.59
C VAL A 206 -26.77 -14.04 3.94
N ASN A 207 -25.94 -13.05 3.59
CA ASN A 207 -24.50 -13.03 3.93
C ASN A 207 -24.20 -12.07 5.10
N GLY A 208 -25.12 -11.11 5.36
CA GLY A 208 -24.89 -10.07 6.36
C GLY A 208 -24.50 -10.56 7.74
N PRO A 209 -25.24 -11.49 8.36
CA PRO A 209 -24.89 -11.99 9.68
C PRO A 209 -23.55 -12.73 9.73
N GLY A 210 -23.15 -13.42 8.64
CA GLY A 210 -21.87 -14.09 8.55
C GLY A 210 -20.70 -13.11 8.55
N GLU A 211 -20.73 -12.13 7.66
CA GLU A 211 -19.69 -11.11 7.57
C GLU A 211 -19.65 -10.20 8.80
N ALA A 212 -20.82 -9.87 9.39
CA ALA A 212 -20.88 -9.06 10.58
C ALA A 212 -20.23 -9.70 11.81
N ARG A 213 -20.15 -11.04 11.87
CA ARG A 213 -19.48 -11.76 12.96
C ARG A 213 -17.96 -11.62 12.94
N GLU A 214 -17.41 -11.37 11.75
CA GLU A 214 -15.97 -11.28 11.52
C GLU A 214 -15.46 -9.82 11.55
N THR A 215 -16.34 -8.86 11.90
CA THR A 215 -16.01 -7.43 11.88
C THR A 215 -16.32 -6.77 13.23
N ASP A 216 -15.60 -5.68 13.53
CA ASP A 216 -15.81 -4.90 14.76
C ASP A 216 -17.20 -4.28 14.80
N ILE A 217 -17.67 -3.78 13.66
CA ILE A 217 -19.01 -3.23 13.47
C ILE A 217 -19.63 -3.83 12.22
N GLY A 218 -20.86 -4.27 12.29
CA GLY A 218 -21.60 -4.81 11.17
C GLY A 218 -22.95 -4.12 10.97
N LEU A 219 -23.28 -3.80 9.72
CA LEU A 219 -24.60 -3.33 9.29
C LEU A 219 -25.19 -4.32 8.30
N THR A 220 -26.35 -4.88 8.63
CA THR A 220 -27.05 -5.84 7.78
C THR A 220 -28.45 -5.34 7.42
N GLY A 221 -28.73 -5.29 6.13
CA GLY A 221 -30.05 -4.89 5.62
C GLY A 221 -31.15 -5.82 6.09
N GLY A 222 -32.18 -5.24 6.69
CA GLY A 222 -33.40 -5.92 7.07
C GLY A 222 -34.61 -5.47 6.26
N GLY A 223 -35.80 -5.91 6.64
CA GLY A 223 -37.06 -5.50 6.02
C GLY A 223 -37.64 -4.23 6.64
N ASN A 224 -38.57 -3.60 5.91
CA ASN A 224 -39.37 -2.47 6.38
C ASN A 224 -38.54 -1.27 6.88
N GLY A 225 -37.42 -0.96 6.23
CA GLY A 225 -36.55 0.17 6.58
C GLY A 225 -35.87 0.04 7.95
N LYS A 226 -35.74 -1.18 8.47
CA LYS A 226 -35.01 -1.48 9.72
C LYS A 226 -33.83 -2.40 9.41
N HIS A 227 -32.65 -2.01 9.88
CA HIS A 227 -31.40 -2.70 9.62
C HIS A 227 -30.76 -3.12 10.95
N MET A 228 -30.14 -4.29 10.95
CA MET A 228 -29.50 -4.85 12.15
C MET A 228 -28.06 -4.36 12.26
N VAL A 229 -27.70 -3.89 13.43
CA VAL A 229 -26.34 -3.52 13.80
C VAL A 229 -25.72 -4.62 14.66
N TYR A 230 -24.47 -4.93 14.39
CA TYR A 230 -23.65 -5.87 15.12
C TYR A 230 -22.45 -5.13 15.73
N LEU A 231 -22.11 -5.46 16.97
CA LEU A 231 -20.93 -4.95 17.64
C LEU A 231 -20.05 -6.14 18.06
N SER A 232 -18.79 -6.14 17.63
CA SER A 232 -17.83 -7.22 17.92
C SER A 232 -18.41 -8.62 17.63
N GLY A 233 -19.07 -8.75 16.49
CA GLY A 233 -19.65 -10.01 16.01
C GLY A 233 -21.02 -10.38 16.62
N VAL A 234 -21.53 -9.62 17.59
CA VAL A 234 -22.79 -9.90 18.28
C VAL A 234 -23.88 -8.95 17.80
N THR A 235 -25.08 -9.49 17.58
CA THR A 235 -26.29 -8.69 17.32
C THR A 235 -26.57 -7.74 18.47
N ASP A 236 -26.70 -6.44 18.21
CA ASP A 236 -26.89 -5.42 19.25
C ASP A 236 -28.27 -4.76 19.14
N HIS A 237 -28.52 -3.96 18.10
CA HIS A 237 -29.77 -3.24 17.97
C HIS A 237 -30.15 -3.03 16.49
N THR A 238 -31.30 -2.38 16.25
CA THR A 238 -31.74 -2.01 14.92
C THR A 238 -31.69 -0.50 14.72
N VAL A 239 -31.40 -0.08 13.49
CA VAL A 239 -31.41 1.32 13.05
C VAL A 239 -32.36 1.48 11.87
N ASN A 240 -32.99 2.64 11.73
CA ASN A 240 -33.84 2.97 10.59
C ASN A 240 -33.04 3.59 9.44
N ASP A 241 -33.57 3.51 8.22
CA ASP A 241 -32.95 4.12 7.02
C ASP A 241 -32.50 5.57 7.23
N ALA A 242 -33.34 6.39 7.84
CA ALA A 242 -33.09 7.82 8.00
C ALA A 242 -31.88 8.14 8.87
N ASP A 243 -31.63 7.31 9.89
CA ASP A 243 -30.58 7.53 10.90
C ASP A 243 -29.33 6.68 10.66
N MET A 244 -29.42 5.70 9.76
CA MET A 244 -28.45 4.64 9.58
C MET A 244 -27.02 5.16 9.36
N LEU A 245 -26.84 6.08 8.42
CA LEU A 245 -25.51 6.59 8.06
C LEU A 245 -24.85 7.31 9.23
N ASP A 246 -25.56 8.25 9.86
CA ASP A 246 -25.03 9.02 10.99
C ASP A 246 -24.78 8.14 12.21
N HIS A 247 -25.62 7.16 12.41
CA HIS A 247 -25.48 6.21 13.51
C HIS A 247 -24.22 5.35 13.35
N ILE A 248 -23.98 4.77 12.17
CA ILE A 248 -22.80 3.95 11.91
C ILE A 248 -21.52 4.79 12.03
N VAL A 249 -21.51 6.02 11.52
CA VAL A 249 -20.34 6.91 11.67
C VAL A 249 -20.01 7.12 13.16
N LYS A 250 -21.01 7.46 13.99
CA LYS A 250 -20.83 7.64 15.43
C LYS A 250 -20.33 6.38 16.13
N LEU A 251 -20.82 5.20 15.73
CA LEU A 251 -20.35 3.92 16.30
C LEU A 251 -18.88 3.66 15.94
N VAL A 252 -18.51 3.93 14.69
CA VAL A 252 -17.11 3.77 14.24
C VAL A 252 -16.19 4.73 14.98
N GLU A 253 -16.57 5.99 15.12
CA GLU A 253 -15.81 7.01 15.86
C GLU A 253 -15.66 6.62 17.34
N ALA A 254 -16.73 6.18 17.98
CA ALA A 254 -16.69 5.72 19.37
C ALA A 254 -15.80 4.49 19.55
N LYS A 255 -15.88 3.52 18.63
CA LYS A 255 -15.04 2.31 18.68
C LYS A 255 -13.56 2.63 18.42
N ALA A 256 -13.27 3.55 17.51
CA ALA A 256 -11.92 4.03 17.28
C ALA A 256 -11.32 4.66 18.54
N ALA A 257 -12.07 5.54 19.21
CA ALA A 257 -11.65 6.17 20.47
C ALA A 257 -11.44 5.14 21.60
N GLU A 258 -12.29 4.11 21.70
CA GLU A 258 -12.12 3.01 22.66
C GLU A 258 -10.79 2.26 22.43
N ILE A 259 -10.49 1.91 21.17
CA ILE A 259 -9.25 1.21 20.79
C ILE A 259 -8.02 2.09 21.09
N GLU A 260 -8.08 3.38 20.76
CA GLU A 260 -6.99 4.33 21.04
C GLU A 260 -6.70 4.42 22.54
N ALA A 261 -7.73 4.60 23.35
CA ALA A 261 -7.59 4.65 24.81
C ALA A 261 -7.01 3.34 25.39
N ALA A 262 -7.43 2.18 24.87
CA ALA A 262 -6.88 0.90 25.27
C ALA A 262 -5.40 0.75 24.92
N ASN A 263 -4.99 1.20 23.72
CA ASN A 263 -3.60 1.16 23.27
C ASN A 263 -2.71 2.11 24.10
N GLU A 264 -3.19 3.30 24.44
CA GLU A 264 -2.49 4.25 25.31
C GLU A 264 -2.29 3.67 26.71
N ALA A 265 -3.34 3.07 27.30
CA ALA A 265 -3.24 2.42 28.60
C ALA A 265 -2.24 1.25 28.59
N ALA A 266 -2.22 0.45 27.52
CA ALA A 266 -1.27 -0.65 27.38
C ALA A 266 0.18 -0.16 27.22
N ALA A 267 0.40 0.95 26.50
CA ALA A 267 1.72 1.55 26.35
C ALA A 267 2.27 2.06 27.70
N VAL A 268 1.44 2.74 28.47
CA VAL A 268 1.82 3.23 29.82
C VAL A 268 2.12 2.08 30.79
N ALA A 269 1.45 0.94 30.66
CA ALA A 269 1.67 -0.22 31.52
C ALA A 269 2.94 -1.01 31.15
N ALA A 270 3.53 -0.76 29.96
CA ALA A 270 4.73 -1.42 29.48
C ALA A 270 6.03 -0.63 29.77
N GLU A 271 5.93 0.62 30.22
CA GLU A 271 7.03 1.47 30.72
C GLU A 271 7.27 1.26 32.21
#